data_b75d85f9ccf807049b4713fcc8b9cbd7
#
_entry.id   b75d85f9ccf807049b4713fcc8b9cbd7
#
_cell.length_a   1.000
_cell.length_b   1.000
_cell.length_c   1.000
_cell.angle_alpha   90.00
_cell.angle_beta   90.00
_cell.angle_gamma   90.00
#
_symmetry.space_group_name_H-M   'P 1'
#
loop_
_entity.id
_entity.type
_entity.pdbx_description
1 polymer ?
#
loop_
_entity_poly.entity_id
_entity_poly.type
_entity_poly.pdbx_seq_one_letter_code
_entity_poly.pdbx_strand_id
1 'polypeptide(L)'
;MVMAEKKRSKRYQKRRTIVEQGKTYSLPDAVNFLKQIKDTRYDETATVDFQLGIRPDQNDEMDRGTVALPHGTGKKIRVICFCKGEGARAAEAAGADVVGAEDLVQKIQGGWMEFDAVVANPDMMREVSKLGKILGPKGLMPSPKSGTVTPDVARAVKELKAGRIEFKSDKTGGLHAPCGKLSFPKEALEENARTLIRAVKDAKPAAARGNYLKNVTLSLSQGPGVKLAVSSL
;
A
#
# COMPACT_ATOMS: atom_id res chain seq x y z
N MET A 1 -28.33 2.52 24.16
CA MET A 1 -27.27 3.46 24.61
C MET A 1 -26.77 4.22 23.37
N VAL A 2 -27.24 5.46 23.19
CA VAL A 2 -26.85 6.30 22.02
C VAL A 2 -25.44 6.77 22.29
N MET A 3 -24.47 6.29 21.50
CA MET A 3 -23.11 6.81 21.56
C MET A 3 -23.13 8.30 21.22
N ALA A 4 -22.65 9.15 22.11
CA ALA A 4 -22.51 10.58 21.87
C ALA A 4 -21.68 10.79 20.60
N GLU A 5 -22.24 11.49 19.60
CA GLU A 5 -21.52 11.82 18.36
C GLU A 5 -20.25 12.62 18.70
N LYS A 6 -19.08 12.04 18.39
CA LYS A 6 -17.81 12.75 18.56
C LYS A 6 -17.83 14.04 17.73
N LYS A 7 -17.63 15.17 18.39
CA LYS A 7 -17.58 16.48 17.75
C LYS A 7 -16.44 16.51 16.69
N ARG A 8 -16.80 16.48 15.42
CA ARG A 8 -15.85 16.52 14.28
C ARG A 8 -15.38 17.94 14.02
N SER A 9 -14.17 18.10 13.44
CA SER A 9 -13.66 19.41 13.06
C SER A 9 -14.55 20.11 12.02
N LYS A 10 -14.63 21.44 12.03
CA LYS A 10 -15.40 22.24 11.05
C LYS A 10 -15.03 21.91 9.59
N ARG A 11 -13.74 21.66 9.32
CA ARG A 11 -13.23 21.26 8.01
C ARG A 11 -13.82 19.91 7.58
N TYR A 12 -13.76 18.89 8.45
CA TYR A 12 -14.32 17.58 8.15
C TYR A 12 -15.83 17.63 7.93
N GLN A 13 -16.55 18.47 8.70
CA GLN A 13 -17.99 18.65 8.50
C GLN A 13 -18.31 19.22 7.12
N LYS A 14 -17.57 20.23 6.66
CA LYS A 14 -17.69 20.77 5.30
C LYS A 14 -17.42 19.73 4.22
N ARG A 15 -16.39 18.93 4.39
CA ARG A 15 -16.06 17.83 3.44
C ARG A 15 -17.15 16.76 3.40
N ARG A 16 -17.73 16.46 4.57
CA ARG A 16 -18.78 15.45 4.70
C ARG A 16 -20.07 15.84 3.98
N THR A 17 -20.37 17.13 3.83
CA THR A 17 -21.57 17.59 3.10
C THR A 17 -21.48 17.38 1.58
N ILE A 18 -20.28 17.17 1.04
CA ILE A 18 -20.06 16.92 -0.39
C ILE A 18 -20.46 15.48 -0.74
N VAL A 19 -20.38 14.55 0.22
CA VAL A 19 -20.67 13.12 0.02
C VAL A 19 -21.94 12.75 0.77
N GLU A 20 -22.97 12.33 0.05
CA GLU A 20 -24.22 11.84 0.64
C GLU A 20 -23.99 10.49 1.34
N GLN A 21 -24.33 10.43 2.63
CA GLN A 21 -24.17 9.19 3.40
C GLN A 21 -25.11 8.09 2.91
N GLY A 22 -24.57 6.87 2.79
CA GLY A 22 -25.36 5.71 2.36
C GLY A 22 -25.48 5.52 0.86
N LYS A 23 -25.13 6.51 0.05
CA LYS A 23 -25.10 6.41 -1.41
C LYS A 23 -23.83 5.74 -1.90
N THR A 24 -23.94 4.95 -2.95
CA THR A 24 -22.80 4.35 -3.67
C THR A 24 -22.55 5.10 -4.96
N TYR A 25 -21.29 5.29 -5.30
CA TYR A 25 -20.86 6.10 -6.45
C TYR A 25 -20.07 5.25 -7.44
N SER A 26 -20.04 5.68 -8.71
CA SER A 26 -19.11 5.12 -9.67
C SER A 26 -17.67 5.56 -9.36
N LEU A 27 -16.67 4.82 -9.84
CA LEU A 27 -15.27 5.18 -9.62
C LEU A 27 -14.91 6.58 -10.15
N PRO A 28 -15.32 6.99 -11.38
CA PRO A 28 -15.08 8.34 -11.88
C PRO A 28 -15.71 9.44 -11.01
N ASP A 29 -16.95 9.23 -10.55
CA ASP A 29 -17.62 10.19 -9.68
C ASP A 29 -16.92 10.32 -8.33
N ALA A 30 -16.52 9.19 -7.74
CA ALA A 30 -15.78 9.19 -6.47
C ALA A 30 -14.46 9.97 -6.59
N VAL A 31 -13.69 9.77 -7.67
CA VAL A 31 -12.47 10.54 -7.93
C VAL A 31 -12.77 12.04 -8.13
N ASN A 32 -13.88 12.38 -8.81
CA ASN A 32 -14.32 13.78 -8.95
C ASN A 32 -14.61 14.42 -7.58
N PHE A 33 -15.30 13.71 -6.67
CA PHE A 33 -15.54 14.19 -5.30
C PHE A 33 -14.23 14.39 -4.53
N LEU A 34 -13.27 13.47 -4.63
CA LEU A 34 -11.97 13.68 -3.98
C LEU A 34 -11.26 14.93 -4.48
N LYS A 35 -11.34 15.23 -5.78
CA LYS A 35 -10.73 16.43 -6.38
C LYS A 35 -11.37 17.74 -5.94
N GLN A 36 -12.65 17.74 -5.57
CA GLN A 36 -13.34 18.90 -5.02
C GLN A 36 -12.90 19.20 -3.58
N ILE A 37 -12.38 18.20 -2.85
CA ILE A 37 -11.96 18.31 -1.45
C ILE A 37 -10.49 18.73 -1.36
N LYS A 38 -10.08 19.81 -2.02
CA LYS A 38 -8.70 20.31 -1.98
C LYS A 38 -8.59 21.55 -1.07
N ASP A 39 -8.54 21.31 0.25
CA ASP A 39 -8.43 22.38 1.25
C ASP A 39 -7.30 22.17 2.28
N THR A 40 -6.37 21.24 2.01
CA THR A 40 -5.20 20.98 2.85
C THR A 40 -3.95 21.67 2.30
N ARG A 41 -3.02 21.99 3.22
CA ARG A 41 -1.71 22.58 2.88
C ARG A 41 -0.72 21.54 2.32
N TYR A 42 -1.00 20.26 2.48
CA TYR A 42 -0.16 19.16 2.00
C TYR A 42 -0.91 18.31 0.98
N ASP A 43 -0.17 17.57 0.17
CA ASP A 43 -0.73 16.69 -0.83
C ASP A 43 -1.21 15.38 -0.18
N GLU A 44 -2.52 15.25 -0.04
CA GLU A 44 -3.15 14.10 0.60
C GLU A 44 -2.97 12.82 -0.23
N THR A 45 -2.82 11.70 0.46
CA THR A 45 -2.81 10.39 -0.20
C THR A 45 -4.25 9.92 -0.37
N ALA A 46 -4.58 9.47 -1.57
CA ALA A 46 -5.80 8.72 -1.84
C ALA A 46 -5.57 7.25 -1.54
N THR A 47 -6.49 6.64 -0.78
CA THR A 47 -6.47 5.23 -0.41
C THR A 47 -7.74 4.55 -0.86
N VAL A 48 -7.61 3.29 -1.26
CA VAL A 48 -8.75 2.41 -1.49
C VAL A 48 -8.82 1.44 -0.31
N ASP A 49 -9.96 1.45 0.35
CA ASP A 49 -10.22 0.67 1.55
C ASP A 49 -11.25 -0.40 1.20
N PHE A 50 -10.91 -1.67 1.43
CA PHE A 50 -11.75 -2.82 1.14
C PHE A 50 -12.24 -3.46 2.42
N GLN A 51 -13.48 -3.90 2.43
CA GLN A 51 -13.99 -4.85 3.39
C GLN A 51 -14.20 -6.18 2.67
N LEU A 52 -13.37 -7.16 3.01
CA LEU A 52 -13.38 -8.48 2.42
C LEU A 52 -14.33 -9.43 3.15
N GLY A 53 -14.88 -10.37 2.42
CA GLY A 53 -15.73 -11.44 2.95
C GLY A 53 -14.94 -12.67 3.36
N ILE A 54 -13.81 -12.48 4.03
CA ILE A 54 -12.92 -13.56 4.51
C ILE A 54 -13.18 -13.86 5.99
N ARG A 55 -12.75 -15.05 6.44
CA ARG A 55 -12.76 -15.47 7.84
C ARG A 55 -11.34 -15.34 8.40
N PRO A 56 -11.05 -14.30 9.16
CA PRO A 56 -9.69 -13.99 9.61
C PRO A 56 -9.11 -15.01 10.60
N ASP A 57 -9.94 -15.87 11.17
CA ASP A 57 -9.51 -16.93 12.10
C ASP A 57 -8.72 -18.06 11.41
N GLN A 58 -8.82 -18.18 10.09
CA GLN A 58 -8.07 -19.14 9.29
C GLN A 58 -6.92 -18.40 8.59
N ASN A 59 -5.69 -18.74 8.98
CA ASN A 59 -4.47 -18.14 8.40
C ASN A 59 -4.37 -18.30 6.88
N ASP A 60 -5.05 -19.30 6.31
CA ASP A 60 -5.09 -19.57 4.88
C ASP A 60 -6.00 -18.59 4.09
N GLU A 61 -6.86 -17.85 4.78
CA GLU A 61 -7.72 -16.82 4.16
C GLU A 61 -7.14 -15.40 4.24
N MET A 62 -5.95 -15.23 4.84
CA MET A 62 -5.31 -13.91 4.89
C MET A 62 -4.71 -13.53 3.53
N ASP A 63 -5.34 -12.57 2.87
CA ASP A 63 -4.88 -12.08 1.58
C ASP A 63 -3.64 -11.20 1.71
N ARG A 64 -2.64 -11.55 0.93
CA ARG A 64 -1.42 -10.78 0.79
C ARG A 64 -0.97 -10.81 -0.65
N GLY A 65 -0.76 -9.65 -1.23
CA GLY A 65 -0.33 -9.55 -2.62
C GLY A 65 0.47 -8.28 -2.89
N THR A 66 0.93 -8.20 -4.11
CA THR A 66 1.65 -7.02 -4.60
C THR A 66 1.05 -6.57 -5.91
N VAL A 67 1.02 -5.28 -6.15
CA VAL A 67 0.57 -4.69 -7.41
C VAL A 67 1.51 -3.55 -7.82
N ALA A 68 1.84 -3.49 -9.09
CA ALA A 68 2.53 -2.34 -9.67
C ALA A 68 1.49 -1.36 -10.18
N LEU A 69 1.49 -0.15 -9.64
CA LEU A 69 0.58 0.90 -10.07
C LEU A 69 1.11 1.57 -11.36
N PRO A 70 0.29 1.72 -12.42
CA PRO A 70 0.75 2.30 -13.70
C PRO A 70 1.36 3.69 -13.55
N HIS A 71 0.78 4.53 -12.67
CA HIS A 71 1.25 5.90 -12.42
C HIS A 71 2.02 6.04 -11.10
N GLY A 72 2.40 4.91 -10.48
CA GLY A 72 3.09 4.91 -9.19
C GLY A 72 2.25 5.45 -8.04
N THR A 73 2.88 5.64 -6.88
CA THR A 73 2.22 6.16 -5.65
C THR A 73 2.40 7.66 -5.44
N GLY A 74 3.29 8.31 -6.22
CA GLY A 74 3.67 9.72 -6.01
C GLY A 74 4.56 9.99 -4.80
N LYS A 75 5.02 8.94 -4.10
CA LYS A 75 6.00 9.02 -3.03
C LYS A 75 7.38 8.64 -3.55
N LYS A 76 8.39 9.45 -3.29
CA LYS A 76 9.78 9.06 -3.51
C LYS A 76 10.18 8.04 -2.45
N ILE A 77 10.34 6.80 -2.85
CA ILE A 77 10.68 5.68 -1.97
C ILE A 77 12.21 5.55 -1.92
N ARG A 78 12.78 5.55 -0.73
CA ARG A 78 14.20 5.25 -0.50
C ARG A 78 14.35 3.74 -0.32
N VAL A 79 15.01 3.12 -1.27
CA VAL A 79 15.20 1.66 -1.34
C VAL A 79 16.59 1.29 -0.90
N ILE A 80 16.71 0.43 0.10
CA ILE A 80 17.98 -0.18 0.48
C ILE A 80 18.04 -1.61 -0.02
N CYS A 81 19.26 -2.05 -0.35
CA CYS A 81 19.49 -3.37 -0.90
C CYS A 81 20.59 -4.12 -0.13
N PHE A 82 20.26 -5.33 0.34
CA PHE A 82 21.22 -6.26 0.93
C PHE A 82 21.72 -7.23 -0.12
N CYS A 83 22.90 -6.99 -0.64
CA CYS A 83 23.56 -7.87 -1.63
C CYS A 83 25.07 -7.72 -1.59
N LYS A 84 25.77 -8.73 -2.15
CA LYS A 84 27.23 -8.77 -2.26
C LYS A 84 27.62 -8.90 -3.76
N GLY A 85 28.83 -8.49 -4.10
CA GLY A 85 29.43 -8.72 -5.41
C GLY A 85 28.69 -8.04 -6.56
N GLU A 86 28.39 -8.81 -7.61
CA GLU A 86 27.74 -8.30 -8.83
C GLU A 86 26.31 -7.76 -8.58
N GLY A 87 25.60 -8.37 -7.64
CA GLY A 87 24.27 -7.89 -7.25
C GLY A 87 24.29 -6.47 -6.69
N ALA A 88 25.36 -6.07 -6.00
CA ALA A 88 25.51 -4.72 -5.49
C ALA A 88 25.60 -3.68 -6.62
N ARG A 89 26.44 -3.94 -7.60
CA ARG A 89 26.57 -3.07 -8.79
C ARG A 89 25.27 -2.97 -9.59
N ALA A 90 24.58 -4.10 -9.75
CA ALA A 90 23.29 -4.15 -10.44
C ALA A 90 22.20 -3.37 -9.70
N ALA A 91 22.15 -3.44 -8.34
CA ALA A 91 21.24 -2.68 -7.52
C ALA A 91 21.51 -1.17 -7.57
N GLU A 92 22.78 -0.75 -7.53
CA GLU A 92 23.18 0.65 -7.69
C GLU A 92 22.78 1.20 -9.07
N ALA A 93 23.07 0.44 -10.14
CA ALA A 93 22.68 0.79 -11.50
C ALA A 93 21.15 0.86 -11.68
N ALA A 94 20.38 0.07 -10.92
CA ALA A 94 18.93 0.11 -10.89
C ALA A 94 18.38 1.29 -10.07
N GLY A 95 19.26 2.03 -9.36
CA GLY A 95 18.92 3.21 -8.59
C GLY A 95 18.61 2.96 -7.12
N ALA A 96 19.11 1.89 -6.50
CA ALA A 96 19.03 1.73 -5.04
C ALA A 96 19.73 2.89 -4.35
N ASP A 97 19.15 3.41 -3.25
CA ASP A 97 19.70 4.59 -2.58
C ASP A 97 20.88 4.21 -1.67
N VAL A 98 20.84 3.03 -1.07
CA VAL A 98 21.96 2.46 -0.30
C VAL A 98 22.04 0.97 -0.58
N VAL A 99 23.25 0.53 -0.89
CA VAL A 99 23.56 -0.88 -1.09
C VAL A 99 24.64 -1.29 -0.09
N GLY A 100 24.49 -2.44 0.51
CA GLY A 100 25.45 -2.94 1.49
C GLY A 100 25.19 -4.36 1.93
N ALA A 101 26.06 -4.87 2.77
CA ALA A 101 25.97 -6.20 3.34
C ALA A 101 25.94 -6.14 4.87
N GLU A 102 26.98 -6.62 5.53
CA GLU A 102 27.06 -6.65 6.99
C GLU A 102 27.22 -5.27 7.64
N ASP A 103 27.89 -4.36 6.97
CA ASP A 103 28.03 -2.94 7.34
C ASP A 103 26.65 -2.24 7.43
N LEU A 104 25.76 -2.55 6.49
CA LEU A 104 24.40 -2.03 6.50
C LEU A 104 23.56 -2.62 7.65
N VAL A 105 23.77 -3.90 7.97
CA VAL A 105 23.13 -4.55 9.14
C VAL A 105 23.56 -3.85 10.44
N GLN A 106 24.85 -3.55 10.60
CA GLN A 106 25.36 -2.84 11.79
C GLN A 106 24.80 -1.42 11.89
N LYS A 107 24.70 -0.68 10.78
CA LYS A 107 24.10 0.67 10.76
C LYS A 107 22.65 0.64 11.23
N ILE A 108 21.85 -0.33 10.77
CA ILE A 108 20.44 -0.46 11.18
C ILE A 108 20.34 -0.88 12.65
N GLN A 109 21.19 -1.76 13.13
CA GLN A 109 21.27 -2.10 14.56
C GLN A 109 21.62 -0.88 15.42
N GLY A 110 22.45 0.03 14.90
CA GLY A 110 22.77 1.32 15.50
C GLY A 110 21.64 2.34 15.48
N GLY A 111 20.47 1.98 14.92
CA GLY A 111 19.26 2.84 14.91
C GLY A 111 19.03 3.64 13.63
N TRP A 112 19.87 3.49 12.62
CA TRP A 112 19.63 4.14 11.34
C TRP A 112 18.44 3.52 10.60
N MET A 113 17.43 4.32 10.26
CA MET A 113 16.15 3.88 9.68
C MET A 113 15.64 4.82 8.59
N GLU A 114 16.54 5.47 7.86
CA GLU A 114 16.18 6.46 6.84
C GLU A 114 15.87 5.83 5.47
N PHE A 115 15.01 4.81 5.45
CA PHE A 115 14.58 4.11 4.24
C PHE A 115 13.11 3.71 4.33
N ASP A 116 12.48 3.48 3.19
CA ASP A 116 11.07 3.16 3.06
C ASP A 116 10.83 1.73 2.54
N ALA A 117 11.81 1.11 1.90
CA ALA A 117 11.71 -0.27 1.41
C ALA A 117 13.06 -0.99 1.47
N VAL A 118 12.99 -2.31 1.63
CA VAL A 118 14.16 -3.19 1.75
C VAL A 118 14.06 -4.29 0.71
N VAL A 119 15.14 -4.47 -0.06
CA VAL A 119 15.32 -5.61 -0.98
C VAL A 119 16.51 -6.42 -0.48
N ALA A 120 16.42 -7.74 -0.57
CA ALA A 120 17.50 -8.62 -0.15
C ALA A 120 17.74 -9.75 -1.16
N ASN A 121 19.00 -10.07 -1.37
CA ASN A 121 19.36 -11.34 -2.02
C ASN A 121 19.06 -12.49 -1.03
N PRO A 122 18.53 -13.64 -1.48
CA PRO A 122 18.33 -14.81 -0.63
C PRO A 122 19.54 -15.19 0.24
N ASP A 123 20.75 -15.07 -0.29
CA ASP A 123 21.98 -15.37 0.45
C ASP A 123 22.21 -14.48 1.68
N MET A 124 21.70 -13.24 1.63
CA MET A 124 21.82 -12.27 2.74
C MET A 124 20.71 -12.40 3.79
N MET A 125 19.69 -13.22 3.54
CA MET A 125 18.53 -13.34 4.45
C MET A 125 18.92 -13.80 5.86
N ARG A 126 20.00 -14.61 5.97
CA ARG A 126 20.51 -15.04 7.28
C ARG A 126 20.96 -13.85 8.14
N GLU A 127 21.63 -12.89 7.54
CA GLU A 127 22.09 -11.67 8.22
C GLU A 127 20.92 -10.70 8.46
N VAL A 128 20.06 -10.52 7.47
CA VAL A 128 18.88 -9.65 7.55
C VAL A 128 17.89 -10.15 8.62
N SER A 129 17.81 -11.46 8.85
CA SER A 129 16.97 -12.05 9.89
C SER A 129 17.33 -11.58 11.31
N LYS A 130 18.57 -11.20 11.55
CA LYS A 130 19.01 -10.60 12.83
C LYS A 130 18.32 -9.24 13.09
N LEU A 131 17.87 -8.56 12.03
CA LEU A 131 17.13 -7.30 12.09
C LEU A 131 15.62 -7.49 12.28
N GLY A 132 15.13 -8.72 12.36
CA GLY A 132 13.70 -9.03 12.43
C GLY A 132 12.96 -8.31 13.57
N LYS A 133 13.62 -8.12 14.73
CA LYS A 133 13.07 -7.37 15.88
C LYS A 133 12.90 -5.87 15.59
N ILE A 134 13.67 -5.31 14.66
CA ILE A 134 13.66 -3.88 14.28
C ILE A 134 12.77 -3.66 13.06
N LEU A 135 12.96 -4.45 12.02
CA LEU A 135 12.24 -4.29 10.73
C LEU A 135 10.82 -4.88 10.76
N GLY A 136 10.60 -5.96 11.54
CA GLY A 136 9.31 -6.65 11.62
C GLY A 136 8.16 -5.76 12.07
N PRO A 137 8.25 -5.08 13.23
CA PRO A 137 7.17 -4.19 13.72
C PRO A 137 6.87 -3.03 12.77
N LYS A 138 7.86 -2.61 11.96
CA LYS A 138 7.70 -1.52 10.98
C LYS A 138 7.19 -1.99 9.61
N GLY A 139 7.02 -3.30 9.41
CA GLY A 139 6.59 -3.87 8.14
C GLY A 139 7.65 -3.79 7.03
N LEU A 140 8.91 -3.53 7.37
CA LEU A 140 10.02 -3.36 6.42
C LEU A 140 10.83 -4.64 6.19
N MET A 141 10.45 -5.75 6.83
CA MET A 141 11.14 -7.03 6.68
C MET A 141 10.96 -7.60 5.28
N PRO A 142 12.04 -7.86 4.51
CA PRO A 142 11.90 -8.45 3.20
C PRO A 142 11.33 -9.86 3.26
N SER A 143 10.47 -10.20 2.29
CA SER A 143 9.77 -11.47 2.23
C SER A 143 9.75 -12.01 0.80
N PRO A 144 9.92 -13.33 0.61
CA PRO A 144 9.73 -13.95 -0.71
C PRO A 144 8.30 -13.75 -1.25
N LYS A 145 7.30 -13.74 -0.36
CA LYS A 145 5.88 -13.55 -0.75
C LYS A 145 5.58 -12.16 -1.31
N SER A 146 6.30 -11.13 -0.85
CA SER A 146 6.20 -9.77 -1.41
C SER A 146 7.17 -9.54 -2.57
N GLY A 147 7.98 -10.55 -2.95
CA GLY A 147 8.97 -10.44 -4.02
C GLY A 147 10.12 -9.47 -3.72
N THR A 148 10.32 -9.12 -2.44
CA THR A 148 11.44 -8.30 -1.98
C THR A 148 12.68 -9.13 -1.64
N VAL A 149 12.55 -10.46 -1.60
CA VAL A 149 13.66 -11.41 -1.55
C VAL A 149 13.76 -12.10 -2.90
N THR A 150 14.75 -11.73 -3.69
CA THR A 150 14.94 -12.23 -5.05
C THR A 150 16.42 -12.22 -5.44
N PRO A 151 16.87 -13.16 -6.28
CA PRO A 151 18.20 -13.09 -6.88
C PRO A 151 18.33 -11.90 -7.85
N ASP A 152 17.24 -11.51 -8.53
CA ASP A 152 17.20 -10.34 -9.42
C ASP A 152 16.83 -9.07 -8.65
N VAL A 153 17.81 -8.58 -7.89
CA VAL A 153 17.68 -7.36 -7.07
C VAL A 153 17.42 -6.12 -7.92
N ALA A 154 18.01 -6.04 -9.11
CA ALA A 154 17.87 -4.87 -9.98
C ALA A 154 16.43 -4.67 -10.45
N ARG A 155 15.76 -5.75 -10.81
CA ARG A 155 14.35 -5.74 -11.21
C ARG A 155 13.47 -5.32 -10.03
N ALA A 156 13.68 -5.91 -8.84
CA ALA A 156 12.90 -5.57 -7.66
C ALA A 156 13.03 -4.09 -7.25
N VAL A 157 14.23 -3.53 -7.32
CA VAL A 157 14.48 -2.10 -7.06
C VAL A 157 13.74 -1.22 -8.06
N LYS A 158 13.79 -1.54 -9.35
CA LYS A 158 13.06 -0.80 -10.40
C LYS A 158 11.54 -0.85 -10.17
N GLU A 159 10.99 -2.02 -9.87
CA GLU A 159 9.56 -2.20 -9.61
C GLU A 159 9.09 -1.40 -8.38
N LEU A 160 9.85 -1.41 -7.28
CA LEU A 160 9.55 -0.63 -6.09
C LEU A 160 9.59 0.88 -6.39
N LYS A 161 10.59 1.35 -7.12
CA LYS A 161 10.69 2.76 -7.52
C LYS A 161 9.63 3.18 -8.54
N ALA A 162 9.16 2.24 -9.37
CA ALA A 162 8.03 2.47 -10.27
C ALA A 162 6.68 2.55 -9.55
N GLY A 163 6.62 2.21 -8.25
CA GLY A 163 5.40 2.31 -7.45
C GLY A 163 4.70 0.98 -7.21
N ARG A 164 5.47 -0.11 -7.13
CA ARG A 164 4.95 -1.38 -6.61
C ARG A 164 4.59 -1.22 -5.15
N ILE A 165 3.37 -1.60 -4.80
CA ILE A 165 2.86 -1.62 -3.43
C ILE A 165 2.56 -3.05 -2.99
N GLU A 166 2.71 -3.29 -1.69
CA GLU A 166 2.23 -4.51 -1.04
C GLU A 166 0.92 -4.21 -0.33
N PHE A 167 -0.05 -5.11 -0.44
CA PHE A 167 -1.28 -5.06 0.33
C PHE A 167 -1.45 -6.31 1.17
N LYS A 168 -2.06 -6.15 2.32
CA LYS A 168 -2.31 -7.23 3.28
C LYS A 168 -3.65 -7.00 3.96
N SER A 169 -4.45 -8.06 4.08
CA SER A 169 -5.67 -8.02 4.90
C SER A 169 -5.33 -7.99 6.39
N ASP A 170 -6.14 -7.28 7.15
CA ASP A 170 -6.07 -7.27 8.61
C ASP A 170 -6.89 -8.42 9.22
N LYS A 171 -6.88 -8.52 10.56
CA LYS A 171 -7.63 -9.54 11.31
C LYS A 171 -9.16 -9.34 11.26
N THR A 172 -9.65 -8.24 10.72
CA THR A 172 -11.10 -7.94 10.59
C THR A 172 -11.59 -8.11 9.16
N GLY A 173 -10.70 -8.55 8.24
CA GLY A 173 -10.97 -8.64 6.82
C GLY A 173 -10.95 -7.27 6.11
N GLY A 174 -10.39 -6.25 6.75
CA GLY A 174 -10.08 -4.97 6.12
C GLY A 174 -8.78 -5.03 5.33
N LEU A 175 -8.71 -4.32 4.21
CA LEU A 175 -7.49 -4.13 3.43
C LEU A 175 -7.42 -2.68 3.00
N HIS A 176 -6.28 -2.05 3.26
CA HIS A 176 -6.05 -0.63 3.00
C HIS A 176 -4.83 -0.48 2.09
N ALA A 177 -5.00 0.18 0.94
CA ALA A 177 -3.90 0.37 0.02
C ALA A 177 -3.91 1.77 -0.61
N PRO A 178 -2.75 2.45 -0.70
CA PRO A 178 -2.65 3.74 -1.35
C PRO A 178 -2.77 3.59 -2.87
N CYS A 179 -3.53 4.47 -3.53
CA CYS A 179 -3.66 4.49 -4.99
C CYS A 179 -3.02 5.70 -5.65
N GLY A 180 -2.53 6.67 -4.88
CA GLY A 180 -1.83 7.83 -5.41
C GLY A 180 -1.96 9.07 -4.54
N LYS A 181 -1.58 10.21 -5.10
CA LYS A 181 -1.67 11.52 -4.46
C LYS A 181 -2.81 12.34 -5.05
N LEU A 182 -3.38 13.25 -4.26
CA LEU A 182 -4.45 14.14 -4.72
C LEU A 182 -3.99 15.05 -5.87
N SER A 183 -2.69 15.32 -5.99
CA SER A 183 -2.09 16.08 -7.11
C SER A 183 -2.17 15.37 -8.46
N PHE A 184 -2.31 14.03 -8.48
CA PHE A 184 -2.36 13.26 -9.72
C PHE A 184 -3.53 13.69 -10.62
N PRO A 185 -3.44 13.56 -11.95
CA PRO A 185 -4.59 13.69 -12.85
C PRO A 185 -5.73 12.73 -12.44
N LYS A 186 -6.97 13.06 -12.82
CA LYS A 186 -8.14 12.21 -12.51
C LYS A 186 -8.00 10.82 -13.11
N GLU A 187 -7.61 10.78 -14.38
CA GLU A 187 -7.41 9.57 -15.17
C GLU A 187 -6.39 8.64 -14.52
N ALA A 188 -5.28 9.21 -14.03
CA ALA A 188 -4.24 8.45 -13.34
C ALA A 188 -4.71 7.84 -12.02
N LEU A 189 -5.52 8.58 -11.23
CA LEU A 189 -6.11 8.05 -9.99
C LEU A 189 -7.14 6.96 -10.28
N GLU A 190 -7.95 7.11 -11.33
CA GLU A 190 -8.92 6.10 -11.73
C GLU A 190 -8.23 4.83 -12.19
N GLU A 191 -7.21 4.93 -13.02
CA GLU A 191 -6.47 3.79 -13.56
C GLU A 191 -5.73 3.04 -12.45
N ASN A 192 -5.06 3.76 -11.54
CA ASN A 192 -4.43 3.18 -10.36
C ASN A 192 -5.45 2.46 -9.47
N ALA A 193 -6.56 3.10 -9.15
CA ALA A 193 -7.61 2.51 -8.31
C ALA A 193 -8.22 1.28 -8.97
N ARG A 194 -8.48 1.32 -10.31
CA ARG A 194 -9.01 0.19 -11.07
C ARG A 194 -8.03 -0.99 -11.09
N THR A 195 -6.74 -0.71 -11.30
CA THR A 195 -5.68 -1.73 -11.27
C THR A 195 -5.59 -2.39 -9.90
N LEU A 196 -5.66 -1.59 -8.82
CA LEU A 196 -5.64 -2.09 -7.45
C LEU A 196 -6.87 -2.97 -7.15
N ILE A 197 -8.07 -2.52 -7.51
CA ILE A 197 -9.31 -3.27 -7.30
C ILE A 197 -9.25 -4.62 -8.06
N ARG A 198 -8.75 -4.62 -9.29
CA ARG A 198 -8.56 -5.85 -10.07
C ARG A 198 -7.57 -6.79 -9.38
N ALA A 199 -6.40 -6.29 -8.96
CA ALA A 199 -5.40 -7.09 -8.29
C ALA A 199 -5.92 -7.73 -6.99
N VAL A 200 -6.74 -6.99 -6.21
CA VAL A 200 -7.39 -7.54 -5.00
C VAL A 200 -8.45 -8.59 -5.36
N LYS A 201 -9.21 -8.41 -6.44
CA LYS A 201 -10.15 -9.43 -6.92
C LYS A 201 -9.45 -10.72 -7.35
N ASP A 202 -8.32 -10.57 -8.08
CA ASP A 202 -7.54 -11.71 -8.60
C ASP A 202 -6.83 -12.47 -7.47
N ALA A 203 -6.52 -11.79 -6.37
CA ALA A 203 -5.92 -12.38 -5.17
C ALA A 203 -6.92 -13.17 -4.29
N LYS A 204 -8.20 -13.29 -4.70
CA LYS A 204 -9.22 -14.00 -3.94
C LYS A 204 -8.77 -15.44 -3.60
N PRO A 205 -8.71 -15.83 -2.28
CA PRO A 205 -8.39 -17.19 -1.90
C PRO A 205 -9.45 -18.19 -2.39
N ALA A 206 -9.02 -19.38 -2.77
CA ALA A 206 -9.93 -20.46 -3.18
C ALA A 206 -10.91 -20.85 -2.05
N ALA A 207 -10.51 -20.68 -0.80
CA ALA A 207 -11.31 -20.98 0.39
C ALA A 207 -12.42 -19.93 0.64
N ALA A 208 -12.30 -18.70 0.10
CA ALA A 208 -13.27 -17.63 0.33
C ALA A 208 -14.59 -17.91 -0.38
N ARG A 209 -15.64 -18.19 0.39
CA ARG A 209 -17.00 -18.48 -0.11
C ARG A 209 -17.86 -17.22 -0.11
N GLY A 210 -18.73 -17.07 -1.11
CA GLY A 210 -19.67 -15.97 -1.22
C GLY A 210 -19.07 -14.67 -1.77
N ASN A 211 -19.67 -13.52 -1.38
CA ASN A 211 -19.25 -12.21 -1.84
C ASN A 211 -17.91 -11.83 -1.19
N TYR A 212 -16.84 -11.89 -1.99
CA TYR A 212 -15.48 -11.57 -1.55
C TYR A 212 -15.31 -10.08 -1.24
N LEU A 213 -15.73 -9.19 -2.14
CA LEU A 213 -15.76 -7.74 -1.89
C LEU A 213 -17.11 -7.35 -1.29
N LYS A 214 -17.16 -7.06 0.02
CA LYS A 214 -18.36 -6.58 0.69
C LYS A 214 -18.56 -5.08 0.49
N ASN A 215 -17.51 -4.31 0.73
CA ASN A 215 -17.50 -2.85 0.54
C ASN A 215 -16.16 -2.42 -0.03
N VAL A 216 -16.20 -1.42 -0.91
CA VAL A 216 -15.02 -0.71 -1.41
C VAL A 216 -15.26 0.78 -1.18
N THR A 217 -14.29 1.46 -0.59
CA THR A 217 -14.39 2.88 -0.25
C THR A 217 -13.13 3.59 -0.72
N LEU A 218 -13.29 4.71 -1.39
CA LEU A 218 -12.19 5.59 -1.77
C LEU A 218 -12.12 6.75 -0.77
N SER A 219 -10.96 7.01 -0.19
CA SER A 219 -10.80 8.06 0.82
C SER A 219 -9.53 8.88 0.64
N LEU A 220 -9.49 10.06 1.26
CA LEU A 220 -8.28 10.87 1.43
C LEU A 220 -7.82 10.78 2.89
N SER A 221 -6.54 11.05 3.15
CA SER A 221 -5.93 10.96 4.48
C SER A 221 -6.74 11.66 5.59
N GLN A 222 -7.43 12.76 5.27
CA GLN A 222 -8.27 13.50 6.22
C GLN A 222 -9.70 13.77 5.68
N GLY A 223 -10.10 13.04 4.63
CA GLY A 223 -11.41 13.17 3.99
C GLY A 223 -12.45 12.17 4.49
N PRO A 224 -13.72 12.35 4.14
CA PRO A 224 -14.73 11.33 4.26
C PRO A 224 -14.47 10.20 3.27
N GLY A 225 -14.90 8.99 3.60
CA GLY A 225 -14.88 7.87 2.66
C GLY A 225 -16.04 7.94 1.68
N VAL A 226 -15.76 7.73 0.41
CA VAL A 226 -16.73 7.66 -0.69
C VAL A 226 -16.95 6.19 -1.04
N LYS A 227 -18.14 5.65 -0.79
CA LYS A 227 -18.45 4.25 -1.10
C LYS A 227 -18.59 4.04 -2.60
N LEU A 228 -17.94 3.00 -3.12
CA LEU A 228 -18.05 2.61 -4.53
C LEU A 228 -19.14 1.55 -4.73
N ALA A 229 -19.79 1.59 -5.87
CA ALA A 229 -20.74 0.56 -6.29
C ALA A 229 -19.98 -0.69 -6.72
N VAL A 230 -19.95 -1.72 -5.86
CA VAL A 230 -19.20 -2.98 -6.09
C VAL A 230 -19.65 -3.69 -7.37
N SER A 231 -20.90 -3.49 -7.78
CA SER A 231 -21.44 -4.06 -9.03
C SER A 231 -20.86 -3.46 -10.30
N SER A 232 -20.26 -2.28 -10.23
CA SER A 232 -19.65 -1.57 -11.38
C SER A 232 -18.12 -1.66 -11.44
N LEU A 233 -17.50 -2.43 -10.54
CA LEU A 233 -16.04 -2.56 -10.39
C LEU A 233 -15.47 -3.82 -11.06
#